data_9dcc8fa434effd5994ad10e800e9b519
#
_entry.id   9dcc8fa434effd5994ad10e800e9b519
#
_cell.length_a   1.000
_cell.length_b   1.000
_cell.length_c   1.000
_cell.angle_alpha   90.00
_cell.angle_beta   90.00
_cell.angle_gamma   90.00
#
_symmetry.space_group_name_H-M   'P 1'
#
loop_
_entity.id
_entity.type
_entity.pdbx_description
1 polymer ?
#
loop_
_entity_poly.entity_id
_entity_poly.type
_entity_poly.pdbx_seq_one_letter_code
_entity_poly.pdbx_strand_id
1 'polypeptide(L)'
;MESSGRVVIYLTRHGKTILNTLDRVQGWADSPLTEEGALVAHDLGHGLKGTNFVAAYASDRGRAIETARIVMKESENHHLKLEQLPEIREFGFGKFEGEYNQTVLKMVAKAHGFESIESYYDKTAANNSNIVIDTVHKMDETGMTENSAIFEKRLAAGLDTILQDTQNRGGGEVLVVAHGMVIHRIIEMIDPSKNLRIIENASVTKVIFENGAYSIEEPGNMFYVEAGKKAQGGV
;
A
#
# COMPACT_ATOMS: atom_id res chain seq x y z
N MET A 1 11.86 -18.70 26.21
CA MET A 1 11.28 -17.70 25.28
C MET A 1 10.76 -18.51 24.12
N GLU A 2 9.44 -18.65 23.99
CA GLU A 2 8.84 -19.27 22.81
C GLU A 2 9.26 -18.44 21.59
N SER A 3 9.79 -19.08 20.58
CA SER A 3 10.10 -18.46 19.32
C SER A 3 8.80 -17.86 18.78
N SER A 4 8.68 -16.53 18.77
CA SER A 4 7.55 -15.88 18.11
C SER A 4 7.57 -16.33 16.65
N GLY A 5 6.48 -16.94 16.20
CA GLY A 5 6.40 -17.52 14.86
C GLY A 5 6.74 -16.48 13.78
N ARG A 6 7.38 -16.91 12.71
CA ARG A 6 7.65 -16.08 11.53
C ARG A 6 6.34 -15.53 10.99
N VAL A 7 6.30 -14.22 10.68
CA VAL A 7 5.15 -13.54 10.08
C VAL A 7 5.53 -13.05 8.68
N VAL A 8 4.72 -13.36 7.69
CA VAL A 8 4.90 -12.90 6.30
C VAL A 8 3.68 -12.10 5.88
N ILE A 9 3.84 -10.79 5.76
CA ILE A 9 2.77 -9.88 5.34
C ILE A 9 2.83 -9.73 3.82
N TYR A 10 1.78 -10.14 3.12
CA TYR A 10 1.55 -9.87 1.71
C TYR A 10 0.89 -8.49 1.60
N LEU A 11 1.72 -7.46 1.62
CA LEU A 11 1.29 -6.06 1.57
C LEU A 11 0.99 -5.68 0.12
N THR A 12 -0.28 -5.45 -0.17
CA THR A 12 -0.81 -5.29 -1.52
C THR A 12 -1.40 -3.89 -1.70
N ARG A 13 -1.12 -3.23 -2.83
CA ARG A 13 -1.82 -2.02 -3.22
C ARG A 13 -3.22 -2.37 -3.73
N HIS A 14 -4.23 -1.57 -3.36
CA HIS A 14 -5.60 -1.72 -3.90
C HIS A 14 -5.63 -1.72 -5.44
N GLY A 15 -6.67 -2.30 -6.03
CA GLY A 15 -6.92 -2.29 -7.48
C GLY A 15 -7.11 -0.88 -8.04
N LYS A 16 -6.97 -0.72 -9.36
CA LYS A 16 -7.11 0.58 -10.05
C LYS A 16 -8.51 1.16 -9.86
N THR A 17 -8.57 2.44 -9.53
CA THR A 17 -9.82 3.18 -9.28
C THR A 17 -10.10 4.21 -10.37
N ILE A 18 -11.32 4.79 -10.34
CA ILE A 18 -11.68 5.91 -11.23
C ILE A 18 -10.71 7.08 -11.04
N LEU A 19 -10.39 7.47 -9.79
CA LEU A 19 -9.45 8.58 -9.54
C LEU A 19 -8.03 8.26 -10.02
N ASN A 20 -7.57 7.00 -9.95
CA ASN A 20 -6.30 6.60 -10.57
C ASN A 20 -6.31 6.77 -12.09
N THR A 21 -7.42 6.39 -12.75
CA THR A 21 -7.57 6.55 -14.21
C THR A 21 -7.57 8.02 -14.63
N LEU A 22 -8.11 8.90 -13.79
CA LEU A 22 -8.17 10.34 -14.03
C LEU A 22 -6.89 11.09 -13.59
N ASP A 23 -5.85 10.37 -13.16
CA ASP A 23 -4.60 10.92 -12.60
C ASP A 23 -4.84 11.92 -11.47
N ARG A 24 -5.75 11.56 -10.53
CA ARG A 24 -6.09 12.40 -9.38
C ARG A 24 -5.54 11.84 -8.07
N VAL A 25 -5.14 12.75 -7.21
CA VAL A 25 -4.75 12.46 -5.82
C VAL A 25 -5.91 11.79 -5.10
N GLN A 26 -5.63 10.67 -4.45
CA GLN A 26 -6.59 9.89 -3.72
C GLN A 26 -5.96 9.39 -2.40
N GLY A 27 -6.11 10.18 -1.37
CA GLY A 27 -5.71 9.85 -0.01
C GLY A 27 -6.90 9.31 0.80
N TRP A 28 -7.51 10.17 1.60
CA TRP A 28 -8.70 9.83 2.37
C TRP A 28 -9.99 9.93 1.56
N ALA A 29 -10.02 10.71 0.46
CA ALA A 29 -11.07 10.59 -0.54
C ALA A 29 -11.09 9.20 -1.14
N ASP A 30 -12.24 8.74 -1.59
CA ASP A 30 -12.40 7.39 -2.10
C ASP A 30 -13.16 7.36 -3.43
N SER A 31 -12.87 6.37 -4.26
CA SER A 31 -13.60 6.07 -5.47
C SER A 31 -13.62 4.56 -5.73
N PRO A 32 -14.66 4.03 -6.38
CA PRO A 32 -14.76 2.59 -6.66
C PRO A 32 -13.63 2.11 -7.56
N LEU A 33 -13.38 0.81 -7.55
CA LEU A 33 -12.53 0.15 -8.52
C LEU A 33 -13.12 0.35 -9.93
N THR A 34 -12.24 0.39 -10.93
CA THR A 34 -12.65 0.22 -12.33
C THR A 34 -12.85 -1.27 -12.61
N GLU A 35 -13.52 -1.61 -13.71
CA GLU A 35 -13.62 -3.01 -14.17
C GLU A 35 -12.23 -3.64 -14.33
N GLU A 36 -11.28 -2.90 -14.93
CA GLU A 36 -9.87 -3.32 -15.04
C GLU A 36 -9.24 -3.55 -13.66
N GLY A 37 -9.47 -2.64 -12.71
CA GLY A 37 -8.96 -2.76 -11.34
C GLY A 37 -9.53 -3.96 -10.59
N ALA A 38 -10.80 -4.27 -10.78
CA ALA A 38 -11.43 -5.46 -10.23
C ALA A 38 -10.88 -6.74 -10.87
N LEU A 39 -10.71 -6.77 -12.20
CA LEU A 39 -10.11 -7.91 -12.92
C LEU A 39 -8.69 -8.21 -12.43
N VAL A 40 -7.84 -7.20 -12.27
CA VAL A 40 -6.48 -7.39 -11.73
C VAL A 40 -6.51 -7.90 -10.29
N ALA A 41 -7.49 -7.50 -9.47
CA ALA A 41 -7.67 -8.05 -8.13
C ALA A 41 -8.12 -9.53 -8.17
N HIS A 42 -8.96 -9.92 -9.13
CA HIS A 42 -9.30 -11.34 -9.38
C HIS A 42 -8.06 -12.14 -9.78
N ASP A 43 -7.26 -11.63 -10.72
CA ASP A 43 -6.02 -12.26 -11.15
C ASP A 43 -5.07 -12.46 -9.96
N LEU A 44 -4.87 -11.43 -9.13
CA LEU A 44 -4.09 -11.53 -7.91
C LEU A 44 -4.60 -12.65 -6.98
N GLY A 45 -5.91 -12.71 -6.74
CA GLY A 45 -6.52 -13.74 -5.92
C GLY A 45 -6.26 -15.13 -6.46
N HIS A 46 -6.42 -15.35 -7.77
CA HIS A 46 -6.10 -16.63 -8.41
C HIS A 46 -4.62 -16.99 -8.30
N GLY A 47 -3.71 -16.01 -8.42
CA GLY A 47 -2.27 -16.24 -8.26
C GLY A 47 -1.83 -16.52 -6.83
N LEU A 48 -2.68 -16.20 -5.85
CA LEU A 48 -2.47 -16.48 -4.43
C LEU A 48 -3.17 -17.76 -3.97
N LYS A 49 -3.79 -18.55 -4.87
CA LYS A 49 -4.36 -19.86 -4.52
C LYS A 49 -3.29 -20.76 -3.90
N GLY A 50 -3.68 -21.44 -2.82
CA GLY A 50 -2.76 -22.28 -2.05
C GLY A 50 -1.97 -21.54 -0.98
N THR A 51 -2.03 -20.20 -0.93
CA THR A 51 -1.54 -19.42 0.21
C THR A 51 -2.59 -19.48 1.32
N ASN A 52 -2.23 -20.10 2.45
CA ASN A 52 -3.12 -20.24 3.59
C ASN A 52 -2.92 -19.06 4.54
N PHE A 53 -3.64 -17.98 4.30
CA PHE A 53 -3.60 -16.82 5.20
C PHE A 53 -4.22 -17.16 6.56
N VAL A 54 -3.57 -16.71 7.64
CA VAL A 54 -4.08 -16.85 9.02
C VAL A 54 -4.90 -15.63 9.45
N ALA A 55 -4.74 -14.51 8.75
CA ALA A 55 -5.49 -13.26 8.95
C ALA A 55 -5.54 -12.43 7.66
N ALA A 56 -6.52 -11.51 7.58
CA ALA A 56 -6.66 -10.58 6.48
C ALA A 56 -7.02 -9.18 7.00
N TYR A 57 -6.31 -8.18 6.54
CA TYR A 57 -6.50 -6.78 6.91
C TYR A 57 -6.64 -5.91 5.66
N ALA A 58 -7.39 -4.83 5.78
CA ALA A 58 -7.43 -3.77 4.77
C ALA A 58 -7.48 -2.40 5.45
N SER A 59 -6.99 -1.37 4.76
CA SER A 59 -7.41 -0.01 5.05
C SER A 59 -8.95 0.07 5.03
N ASP A 60 -9.52 0.93 5.83
CA ASP A 60 -10.97 1.15 5.90
C ASP A 60 -11.54 1.99 4.73
N ARG A 61 -10.76 2.19 3.66
CA ARG A 61 -11.22 2.82 2.42
C ARG A 61 -11.86 1.76 1.52
N GLY A 62 -12.99 2.13 0.87
CA GLY A 62 -13.80 1.21 0.06
C GLY A 62 -12.99 0.46 -0.98
N ARG A 63 -12.09 1.14 -1.71
CA ARG A 63 -11.19 0.54 -2.71
C ARG A 63 -10.29 -0.57 -2.15
N ALA A 64 -9.80 -0.41 -0.91
CA ALA A 64 -8.97 -1.42 -0.27
C ALA A 64 -9.81 -2.60 0.23
N ILE A 65 -10.97 -2.32 0.81
CA ILE A 65 -11.92 -3.33 1.27
C ILE A 65 -12.43 -4.19 0.10
N GLU A 66 -12.80 -3.55 -1.01
CA GLU A 66 -13.29 -4.24 -2.22
C GLU A 66 -12.19 -5.15 -2.80
N THR A 67 -10.98 -4.62 -2.96
CA THR A 67 -9.82 -5.39 -3.41
C THR A 67 -9.56 -6.60 -2.50
N ALA A 68 -9.54 -6.40 -1.17
CA ALA A 68 -9.30 -7.47 -0.22
C ALA A 68 -10.35 -8.58 -0.31
N ARG A 69 -11.63 -8.23 -0.43
CA ARG A 69 -12.73 -9.20 -0.57
C ARG A 69 -12.62 -10.02 -1.83
N ILE A 70 -12.26 -9.38 -2.97
CA ILE A 70 -12.03 -10.10 -4.23
C ILE A 70 -10.86 -11.07 -4.05
N VAL A 71 -9.72 -10.61 -3.56
CA VAL A 71 -8.52 -11.45 -3.37
C VAL A 71 -8.81 -12.62 -2.43
N MET A 72 -9.45 -12.38 -1.28
CA MET A 72 -9.81 -13.44 -0.33
C MET A 72 -10.73 -14.50 -0.93
N LYS A 73 -11.69 -14.08 -1.75
CA LYS A 73 -12.61 -14.98 -2.43
C LYS A 73 -11.88 -15.89 -3.42
N GLU A 74 -11.11 -15.28 -4.33
CA GLU A 74 -10.45 -16.01 -5.41
C GLU A 74 -9.25 -16.85 -4.94
N SER A 75 -8.60 -16.46 -3.83
CA SER A 75 -7.55 -17.25 -3.19
C SER A 75 -8.05 -18.32 -2.22
N GLU A 76 -9.38 -18.52 -2.14
CA GLU A 76 -10.04 -19.52 -1.28
C GLU A 76 -9.89 -19.25 0.24
N ASN A 77 -9.56 -18.01 0.62
CA ASN A 77 -9.45 -17.55 2.00
C ASN A 77 -10.69 -16.79 2.52
N HIS A 78 -11.84 -16.93 1.86
CA HIS A 78 -13.10 -16.23 2.17
C HIS A 78 -13.70 -16.59 3.54
N HIS A 79 -13.19 -17.62 4.20
CA HIS A 79 -13.55 -18.01 5.56
C HIS A 79 -12.99 -17.08 6.62
N LEU A 80 -11.95 -16.29 6.29
CA LEU A 80 -11.37 -15.32 7.20
C LEU A 80 -12.26 -14.08 7.33
N LYS A 81 -12.27 -13.51 8.53
CA LYS A 81 -12.83 -12.17 8.75
C LYS A 81 -11.85 -11.12 8.24
N LEU A 82 -12.32 -10.19 7.42
CA LEU A 82 -11.54 -9.03 7.01
C LEU A 82 -11.59 -7.96 8.12
N GLU A 83 -10.45 -7.69 8.75
CA GLU A 83 -10.30 -6.62 9.73
C GLU A 83 -9.91 -5.31 9.02
N GLN A 84 -10.57 -4.21 9.41
CA GLN A 84 -10.32 -2.89 8.85
C GLN A 84 -9.45 -2.08 9.81
N LEU A 85 -8.33 -1.57 9.31
CA LEU A 85 -7.35 -0.81 10.10
C LEU A 85 -7.22 0.62 9.57
N PRO A 86 -7.77 1.62 10.28
CA PRO A 86 -7.54 3.03 9.94
C PRO A 86 -6.07 3.43 9.94
N GLU A 87 -5.24 2.71 10.69
CA GLU A 87 -3.80 2.93 10.80
C GLU A 87 -3.06 2.75 9.47
N ILE A 88 -3.60 1.96 8.53
CA ILE A 88 -3.01 1.75 7.21
C ILE A 88 -3.76 2.48 6.09
N ARG A 89 -4.52 3.55 6.41
CA ARG A 89 -5.05 4.50 5.42
C ARG A 89 -3.92 5.13 4.61
N GLU A 90 -4.25 5.54 3.40
CA GLU A 90 -3.35 6.38 2.61
C GLU A 90 -3.03 7.69 3.34
N PHE A 91 -1.97 8.37 2.91
CA PHE A 91 -1.67 9.74 3.34
C PHE A 91 -2.87 10.64 3.05
N GLY A 92 -3.27 11.42 4.05
CA GLY A 92 -4.36 12.39 3.89
C GLY A 92 -3.85 13.66 3.22
N PHE A 93 -4.36 13.98 2.04
CA PHE A 93 -3.91 15.13 1.25
C PHE A 93 -4.63 16.44 1.59
N GLY A 94 -5.59 16.46 2.54
CA GLY A 94 -6.30 17.66 2.95
C GLY A 94 -6.98 18.37 1.78
N LYS A 95 -6.73 19.67 1.59
CA LYS A 95 -7.30 20.45 0.49
C LYS A 95 -6.93 19.96 -0.92
N PHE A 96 -5.93 19.09 -1.03
CA PHE A 96 -5.47 18.55 -2.32
C PHE A 96 -6.15 17.23 -2.70
N GLU A 97 -7.07 16.71 -1.87
CA GLU A 97 -7.85 15.52 -2.23
C GLU A 97 -8.62 15.76 -3.55
N GLY A 98 -8.44 14.85 -4.51
CA GLY A 98 -9.05 14.95 -5.84
C GLY A 98 -8.36 15.90 -6.81
N GLU A 99 -7.29 16.61 -6.42
CA GLU A 99 -6.49 17.43 -7.34
C GLU A 99 -5.71 16.54 -8.31
N TYR A 100 -5.23 17.07 -9.43
CA TYR A 100 -4.36 16.31 -10.33
C TYR A 100 -3.00 16.01 -9.68
N ASN A 101 -2.52 14.77 -9.80
CA ASN A 101 -1.21 14.37 -9.27
C ASN A 101 -0.09 15.28 -9.79
N GLN A 102 -0.11 15.61 -11.08
CA GLN A 102 0.87 16.52 -11.68
C GLN A 102 0.84 17.92 -11.07
N THR A 103 -0.35 18.43 -10.69
CA THR A 103 -0.47 19.75 -10.03
C THR A 103 0.24 19.72 -8.69
N VAL A 104 -0.05 18.71 -7.85
CA VAL A 104 0.57 18.56 -6.53
C VAL A 104 2.08 18.37 -6.65
N LEU A 105 2.53 17.49 -7.56
CA LEU A 105 3.97 17.25 -7.76
C LEU A 105 4.72 18.49 -8.28
N LYS A 106 4.11 19.29 -9.18
CA LYS A 106 4.68 20.56 -9.62
C LYS A 106 4.80 21.57 -8.48
N MET A 107 3.81 21.62 -7.60
CA MET A 107 3.85 22.48 -6.42
C MET A 107 4.96 22.06 -5.47
N VAL A 108 5.13 20.77 -5.22
CA VAL A 108 6.22 20.22 -4.42
C VAL A 108 7.59 20.55 -5.05
N ALA A 109 7.78 20.27 -6.33
CA ALA A 109 9.02 20.55 -7.05
C ALA A 109 9.39 22.04 -6.95
N LYS A 110 8.43 22.93 -7.22
CA LYS A 110 8.63 24.40 -7.11
C LYS A 110 8.99 24.85 -5.70
N ALA A 111 8.36 24.27 -4.66
CA ALA A 111 8.66 24.59 -3.27
C ALA A 111 10.11 24.25 -2.88
N HIS A 112 10.74 23.32 -3.59
CA HIS A 112 12.13 22.92 -3.41
C HIS A 112 13.10 23.50 -4.46
N GLY A 113 12.66 24.50 -5.24
CA GLY A 113 13.50 25.22 -6.20
C GLY A 113 13.78 24.46 -7.51
N PHE A 114 12.98 23.44 -7.83
CA PHE A 114 13.08 22.71 -9.09
C PHE A 114 12.15 23.31 -10.16
N GLU A 115 12.62 23.35 -11.41
CA GLU A 115 11.84 23.86 -12.53
C GLU A 115 10.81 22.84 -13.06
N SER A 116 11.07 21.53 -12.85
CA SER A 116 10.20 20.46 -13.32
C SER A 116 10.14 19.29 -12.35
N ILE A 117 9.13 18.44 -12.50
CA ILE A 117 8.98 17.19 -11.72
C ILE A 117 10.15 16.24 -12.03
N GLU A 118 10.60 16.17 -13.30
CA GLU A 118 11.73 15.34 -13.72
C GLU A 118 13.00 15.78 -12.99
N SER A 119 13.31 17.09 -12.97
CA SER A 119 14.48 17.61 -12.28
C SER A 119 14.43 17.41 -10.78
N TYR A 120 13.23 17.38 -10.20
CA TYR A 120 13.02 17.02 -8.80
C TYR A 120 13.38 15.54 -8.54
N TYR A 121 12.86 14.62 -9.35
CA TYR A 121 13.13 13.19 -9.19
C TYR A 121 14.59 12.81 -9.47
N ASP A 122 15.25 13.47 -10.41
CA ASP A 122 16.66 13.18 -10.77
C ASP A 122 17.64 13.62 -9.68
N LYS A 123 17.30 14.67 -8.93
CA LYS A 123 18.21 15.29 -7.95
C LYS A 123 17.86 14.96 -6.49
N THR A 124 16.61 14.62 -6.21
CA THR A 124 16.27 14.05 -4.92
C THR A 124 16.50 12.57 -5.02
N ALA A 125 17.16 11.97 -4.00
CA ALA A 125 17.22 10.50 -3.93
C ALA A 125 15.80 9.99 -4.19
N ALA A 126 15.61 9.41 -5.37
CA ALA A 126 14.32 9.02 -5.89
C ALA A 126 13.57 8.28 -4.78
N ASN A 127 12.46 8.85 -4.32
CA ASN A 127 11.56 8.25 -3.34
C ASN A 127 11.73 8.68 -1.86
N ASN A 128 12.14 9.90 -1.57
CA ASN A 128 11.92 10.41 -0.22
C ASN A 128 10.46 10.88 -0.10
N SER A 129 9.57 9.98 0.26
CA SER A 129 8.13 10.28 0.41
C SER A 129 7.88 11.39 1.45
N ASN A 130 8.76 11.55 2.44
CA ASN A 130 8.67 12.59 3.46
C ASN A 130 8.72 14.00 2.87
N ILE A 131 9.50 14.23 1.81
CA ILE A 131 9.54 15.54 1.15
C ILE A 131 8.17 15.91 0.60
N VAL A 132 7.49 14.98 -0.06
CA VAL A 132 6.14 15.20 -0.58
C VAL A 132 5.15 15.43 0.56
N ILE A 133 5.14 14.53 1.55
CA ILE A 133 4.25 14.56 2.70
C ILE A 133 4.37 15.89 3.46
N ASP A 134 5.59 16.25 3.86
CA ASP A 134 5.81 17.46 4.68
C ASP A 134 5.60 18.75 3.88
N THR A 135 5.82 18.74 2.56
CA THR A 135 5.53 19.89 1.71
C THR A 135 4.03 20.09 1.56
N VAL A 136 3.29 19.02 1.27
CA VAL A 136 1.82 19.05 1.18
C VAL A 136 1.23 19.49 2.52
N HIS A 137 1.72 18.95 3.64
CA HIS A 137 1.30 19.35 4.98
C HIS A 137 1.52 20.85 5.24
N LYS A 138 2.67 21.40 4.90
CA LYS A 138 2.94 22.83 5.05
C LYS A 138 2.06 23.74 4.18
N MET A 139 1.60 23.22 3.04
CA MET A 139 0.74 23.97 2.11
C MET A 139 -0.75 23.82 2.42
N ASP A 140 -1.14 22.85 3.25
CA ASP A 140 -2.51 22.65 3.64
C ASP A 140 -2.90 23.58 4.78
N GLU A 141 -3.90 24.41 4.53
CA GLU A 141 -4.42 25.37 5.52
C GLU A 141 -5.61 24.79 6.29
N THR A 142 -6.10 23.61 5.89
CA THR A 142 -7.28 23.00 6.50
C THR A 142 -6.96 22.22 7.77
N GLY A 143 -5.69 21.87 7.98
CA GLY A 143 -5.24 21.02 9.08
C GLY A 143 -5.66 19.55 8.94
N MET A 144 -6.10 19.14 7.74
CA MET A 144 -6.58 17.78 7.48
C MET A 144 -5.47 16.83 6.99
N THR A 145 -4.26 17.37 6.70
CA THR A 145 -3.11 16.55 6.31
C THR A 145 -2.32 16.07 7.53
N GLU A 146 -1.61 14.99 7.35
CA GLU A 146 -0.58 14.50 8.28
C GLU A 146 0.80 15.05 7.89
N ASN A 147 1.71 15.23 8.85
CA ASN A 147 3.13 15.31 8.54
C ASN A 147 3.77 13.90 8.53
N SER A 148 5.01 13.81 8.07
CA SER A 148 5.72 12.53 7.99
C SER A 148 5.79 11.78 9.32
N ALA A 149 6.04 12.48 10.43
CA ALA A 149 6.13 11.85 11.75
C ALA A 149 4.80 11.27 12.23
N ILE A 150 3.67 11.96 11.98
CA ILE A 150 2.32 11.47 12.32
C ILE A 150 1.99 10.26 11.45
N PHE A 151 2.27 10.34 10.14
CA PHE A 151 2.02 9.25 9.20
C PHE A 151 2.81 7.99 9.56
N GLU A 152 4.11 8.12 9.82
CA GLU A 152 4.99 7.02 10.26
C GLU A 152 4.51 6.37 11.55
N LYS A 153 4.20 7.19 12.56
CA LYS A 153 3.71 6.69 13.85
C LYS A 153 2.42 5.87 13.67
N ARG A 154 1.52 6.33 12.81
CA ARG A 154 0.28 5.62 12.50
C ARG A 154 0.56 4.28 11.80
N LEU A 155 1.44 4.28 10.80
CA LEU A 155 1.82 3.05 10.08
C LEU A 155 2.52 2.04 11.00
N ALA A 156 3.42 2.50 11.86
CA ALA A 156 4.07 1.63 12.85
C ALA A 156 3.04 0.98 13.78
N ALA A 157 2.06 1.73 14.28
CA ALA A 157 0.99 1.17 15.10
C ALA A 157 0.14 0.13 14.35
N GLY A 158 -0.13 0.35 13.06
CA GLY A 158 -0.82 -0.63 12.20
C GLY A 158 -0.02 -1.92 12.01
N LEU A 159 1.29 -1.80 11.74
CA LEU A 159 2.19 -2.94 11.62
C LEU A 159 2.29 -3.73 12.95
N ASP A 160 2.39 -3.03 14.07
CA ASP A 160 2.44 -3.65 15.39
C ASP A 160 1.14 -4.42 15.69
N THR A 161 -0.02 -3.86 15.36
CA THR A 161 -1.32 -4.53 15.51
C THR A 161 -1.37 -5.82 14.69
N ILE A 162 -0.99 -5.76 13.41
CA ILE A 162 -0.95 -6.94 12.52
C ILE A 162 0.03 -7.98 13.06
N LEU A 163 1.21 -7.55 13.47
CA LEU A 163 2.25 -8.44 13.98
C LEU A 163 1.80 -9.16 15.24
N GLN A 164 1.33 -8.42 16.24
CA GLN A 164 0.90 -8.99 17.53
C GLN A 164 -0.25 -9.98 17.37
N ASP A 165 -1.29 -9.62 16.58
CA ASP A 165 -2.41 -10.53 16.35
C ASP A 165 -1.95 -11.80 15.61
N THR A 166 -1.09 -11.67 14.60
CA THR A 166 -0.58 -12.83 13.85
C THR A 166 0.30 -13.71 14.72
N GLN A 167 1.15 -13.14 15.57
CA GLN A 167 1.97 -13.90 16.54
C GLN A 167 1.12 -14.63 17.57
N ASN A 168 0.03 -14.03 18.04
CA ASN A 168 -0.92 -14.67 18.96
C ASN A 168 -1.62 -15.89 18.30
N ARG A 169 -1.67 -15.94 16.97
CA ARG A 169 -2.16 -17.10 16.19
C ARG A 169 -1.06 -18.14 15.91
N GLY A 170 0.17 -17.92 16.35
CA GLY A 170 1.32 -18.80 16.11
C GLY A 170 2.23 -18.41 14.94
N GLY A 171 2.02 -17.23 14.37
CA GLY A 171 2.69 -16.76 13.14
C GLY A 171 1.95 -17.19 11.88
N GLY A 172 2.55 -16.94 10.72
CA GLY A 172 2.01 -17.34 9.42
C GLY A 172 1.93 -16.23 8.39
N GLU A 173 1.18 -16.49 7.33
CA GLU A 173 1.00 -15.58 6.19
C GLU A 173 -0.24 -14.71 6.38
N VAL A 174 -0.13 -13.42 6.07
CA VAL A 174 -1.20 -12.43 6.28
C VAL A 174 -1.42 -11.62 5.02
N LEU A 175 -2.67 -11.47 4.61
CA LEU A 175 -3.05 -10.55 3.53
C LEU A 175 -3.27 -9.14 4.13
N VAL A 176 -2.62 -8.13 3.56
CA VAL A 176 -2.84 -6.73 3.94
C VAL A 176 -3.05 -5.89 2.68
N VAL A 177 -4.22 -5.27 2.53
CA VAL A 177 -4.50 -4.40 1.39
C VAL A 177 -4.47 -2.93 1.81
N ALA A 178 -3.54 -2.19 1.23
CA ALA A 178 -3.27 -0.79 1.55
C ALA A 178 -3.10 0.06 0.27
N HIS A 179 -2.24 1.06 0.31
CA HIS A 179 -2.13 2.12 -0.69
C HIS A 179 -0.68 2.38 -1.10
N GLY A 180 -0.49 3.19 -2.14
CA GLY A 180 0.82 3.44 -2.73
C GLY A 180 1.82 4.06 -1.76
N MET A 181 1.48 5.21 -1.14
CA MET A 181 2.39 5.89 -0.21
C MET A 181 2.59 5.12 1.09
N VAL A 182 1.58 4.37 1.55
CA VAL A 182 1.71 3.44 2.70
C VAL A 182 2.80 2.41 2.42
N ILE A 183 2.76 1.75 1.25
CA ILE A 183 3.73 0.73 0.88
C ILE A 183 5.13 1.34 0.73
N HIS A 184 5.24 2.46 0.02
CA HIS A 184 6.50 3.21 -0.08
C HIS A 184 7.07 3.50 1.30
N ARG A 185 6.25 4.06 2.21
CA ARG A 185 6.73 4.46 3.52
C ARG A 185 7.15 3.27 4.38
N ILE A 186 6.41 2.17 4.34
CA ILE A 186 6.79 0.94 5.05
C ILE A 186 8.12 0.40 4.52
N ILE A 187 8.33 0.37 3.20
CA ILE A 187 9.62 -0.02 2.61
C ILE A 187 10.73 0.91 3.09
N GLU A 188 10.54 2.24 3.04
CA GLU A 188 11.53 3.22 3.49
C GLU A 188 11.89 3.07 4.98
N MET A 189 10.91 2.76 5.84
CA MET A 189 11.14 2.56 7.27
C MET A 189 11.95 1.28 7.57
N ILE A 190 11.83 0.24 6.74
CA ILE A 190 12.46 -1.07 6.97
C ILE A 190 13.77 -1.20 6.19
N ASP A 191 13.74 -0.94 4.90
CA ASP A 191 14.90 -1.03 4.00
C ASP A 191 14.80 -0.03 2.84
N PRO A 192 15.32 1.21 3.02
CA PRO A 192 15.25 2.25 1.98
C PRO A 192 15.88 1.86 0.64
N SER A 193 16.83 0.91 0.64
CA SER A 193 17.51 0.45 -0.58
C SER A 193 16.58 -0.29 -1.53
N LYS A 194 15.45 -0.78 -1.03
CA LYS A 194 14.43 -1.53 -1.79
C LYS A 194 13.25 -0.69 -2.26
N ASN A 195 13.28 0.61 -2.02
CA ASN A 195 12.20 1.49 -2.44
C ASN A 195 12.07 1.54 -3.97
N LEU A 196 10.84 1.64 -4.45
CA LEU A 196 10.50 1.67 -5.87
C LEU A 196 10.00 3.06 -6.26
N ARG A 197 10.17 3.43 -7.52
CA ARG A 197 9.59 4.67 -8.04
C ARG A 197 8.05 4.60 -8.12
N ILE A 198 7.52 3.44 -8.46
CA ILE A 198 6.08 3.20 -8.64
C ILE A 198 5.73 1.87 -7.97
N ILE A 199 4.66 1.89 -7.21
CA ILE A 199 3.98 0.69 -6.70
C ILE A 199 2.74 0.48 -7.56
N GLU A 200 2.72 -0.55 -8.40
CA GLU A 200 1.59 -0.85 -9.28
C GLU A 200 0.35 -1.29 -8.49
N ASN A 201 -0.86 -1.04 -9.04
CA ASN A 201 -2.10 -1.54 -8.43
C ASN A 201 -2.09 -3.08 -8.38
N ALA A 202 -2.56 -3.64 -7.29
CA ALA A 202 -2.56 -5.08 -7.00
C ALA A 202 -1.17 -5.74 -6.95
N SER A 203 -0.06 -4.97 -6.98
CA SER A 203 1.26 -5.52 -6.70
C SER A 203 1.40 -5.96 -5.24
N VAL A 204 2.30 -6.92 -5.00
CA VAL A 204 2.59 -7.46 -3.67
C VAL A 204 4.01 -7.10 -3.25
N THR A 205 4.15 -6.63 -2.02
CA THR A 205 5.44 -6.49 -1.31
C THR A 205 5.40 -7.42 -0.11
N LYS A 206 6.35 -8.34 0.02
CA LYS A 206 6.44 -9.16 1.22
C LYS A 206 7.23 -8.43 2.30
N VAL A 207 6.57 -8.19 3.43
CA VAL A 207 7.19 -7.71 4.67
C VAL A 207 7.29 -8.90 5.61
N ILE A 208 8.50 -9.28 5.97
CA ILE A 208 8.76 -10.45 6.80
C ILE A 208 9.24 -9.99 8.17
N PHE A 209 8.63 -10.53 9.22
CA PHE A 209 9.14 -10.41 10.58
C PHE A 209 9.63 -11.76 11.06
N GLU A 210 10.90 -11.83 11.36
CA GLU A 210 11.57 -13.05 11.85
C GLU A 210 12.75 -12.65 12.75
N ASN A 211 12.98 -13.41 13.82
CA ASN A 211 14.09 -13.19 14.76
C ASN A 211 14.13 -11.76 15.35
N GLY A 212 12.96 -11.12 15.54
CA GLY A 212 12.85 -9.78 16.13
C GLY A 212 13.11 -8.62 15.16
N ALA A 213 13.24 -8.87 13.87
CA ALA A 213 13.51 -7.85 12.84
C ALA A 213 12.58 -7.96 11.64
N TYR A 214 12.28 -6.80 11.03
CA TYR A 214 11.61 -6.74 9.74
C TYR A 214 12.60 -6.81 8.58
N SER A 215 12.17 -7.41 7.49
CA SER A 215 12.85 -7.35 6.19
C SER A 215 11.84 -7.19 5.05
N ILE A 216 12.30 -6.70 3.90
CA ILE A 216 11.49 -6.57 2.69
C ILE A 216 11.94 -7.59 1.67
N GLU A 217 10.99 -8.33 1.13
CA GLU A 217 11.19 -9.21 -0.02
C GLU A 217 10.17 -8.88 -1.11
N GLU A 218 10.55 -9.12 -2.35
CA GLU A 218 9.69 -8.97 -3.53
C GLU A 218 8.95 -7.61 -3.59
N PRO A 219 9.63 -6.45 -3.47
CA PRO A 219 8.94 -5.17 -3.44
C PRO A 219 8.18 -4.92 -4.76
N GLY A 220 6.88 -4.60 -4.67
CA GLY A 220 6.03 -4.25 -5.81
C GLY A 220 5.88 -5.35 -6.85
N ASN A 221 5.95 -6.63 -6.46
CA ASN A 221 5.97 -7.76 -7.37
C ASN A 221 4.59 -8.01 -8.01
N MET A 222 4.56 -8.11 -9.35
CA MET A 222 3.35 -8.44 -10.14
C MET A 222 3.24 -9.93 -10.48
N PHE A 223 4.19 -10.76 -10.04
CA PHE A 223 4.22 -12.20 -10.34
C PHE A 223 2.89 -12.90 -10.03
N TYR A 224 2.27 -12.58 -8.90
CA TYR A 224 1.01 -13.21 -8.48
C TYR A 224 -0.15 -12.85 -9.42
N VAL A 225 -0.22 -11.60 -9.88
CA VAL A 225 -1.21 -11.16 -10.87
C VAL A 225 -0.99 -11.90 -12.19
N GLU A 226 0.25 -11.96 -12.67
CA GLU A 226 0.60 -12.64 -13.92
C GLU A 226 0.33 -14.16 -13.85
N ALA A 227 0.65 -14.79 -12.71
CA ALA A 227 0.40 -16.19 -12.48
C ALA A 227 -1.11 -16.51 -12.49
N GLY A 228 -1.91 -15.68 -11.82
CA GLY A 228 -3.35 -15.84 -11.80
C GLY A 228 -4.00 -15.64 -13.17
N LYS A 229 -3.55 -14.63 -13.92
CA LYS A 229 -4.00 -14.40 -15.28
C LYS A 229 -3.74 -15.62 -16.19
N LYS A 230 -2.54 -16.19 -16.12
CA LYS A 230 -2.18 -17.41 -16.86
C LYS A 230 -3.04 -18.61 -16.45
N ALA A 231 -3.29 -18.77 -15.15
CA ALA A 231 -4.10 -19.89 -14.64
C ALA A 231 -5.57 -19.86 -15.15
N GLN A 232 -6.07 -18.69 -15.53
CA GLN A 232 -7.42 -18.53 -16.10
C GLN A 232 -7.46 -18.64 -17.64
N GLY A 233 -6.34 -19.01 -18.29
CA GLY A 233 -6.25 -19.15 -19.75
C GLY A 233 -6.06 -17.82 -20.50
N GLY A 234 -5.64 -16.77 -19.81
CA GLY A 234 -5.19 -15.52 -20.42
C GLY A 234 -3.87 -15.74 -21.18
N VAL A 235 -3.85 -15.38 -22.45
CA VAL A 235 -2.66 -15.40 -23.33
C VAL A 235 -1.78 -14.19 -23.00
#